data_f4cebc5a526e99347acfe92659e0c341
#
_entry.id   f4cebc5a526e99347acfe92659e0c341
#
_cell.length_a   1.000
_cell.length_b   1.000
_cell.length_c   1.000
_cell.angle_alpha   90.00
_cell.angle_beta   90.00
_cell.angle_gamma   90.00
#
_symmetry.space_group_name_H-M   'P 1'
#
loop_
_entity.id
_entity.type
_entity.pdbx_description
1 polymer ?
#
loop_
_entity_poly.entity_id
_entity_poly.type
_entity_poly.pdbx_seq_one_letter_code
_entity_poly.pdbx_strand_id
1 'polypeptide(L)'
;MTSSKNKFLRSILIGIFALLLIMYFVDRMNGGGEFIFWSVPTIFGLSVVFLPIIIRKIKLPVALSDKKALITMIWDTMWLYLTIYIICNRSGDVGGMRAGFIVSAVMMSGVWIVFLIIRYLKTNGWIKAGIVTAVTGIWFAFANDVCVFFTEQKKQLTISFVDFSDWENVTCVNANIYMIVLIIGSIASALFIIKGCLKRKHEK
;
A
#
# COMPACT_ATOMS: atom_id res chain seq x y z
N MET A 1 3.69 32.96 -10.56
CA MET A 1 3.77 31.50 -10.33
C MET A 1 2.53 30.81 -9.72
N THR A 2 1.60 31.52 -9.10
CA THR A 2 0.36 30.96 -8.48
C THR A 2 -0.70 30.54 -9.48
N SER A 3 -0.81 31.20 -10.65
CA SER A 3 -1.86 30.93 -11.65
C SER A 3 -1.75 29.54 -12.31
N SER A 4 -0.55 29.07 -12.66
CA SER A 4 -0.36 27.76 -13.33
C SER A 4 -0.66 26.58 -12.41
N LYS A 5 -0.34 26.68 -11.12
CA LYS A 5 -0.60 25.61 -10.13
C LYS A 5 -2.11 25.42 -9.88
N ASN A 6 -2.87 26.52 -9.89
CA ASN A 6 -4.33 26.46 -9.73
C ASN A 6 -5.01 25.88 -10.97
N LYS A 7 -4.48 26.16 -12.17
CA LYS A 7 -5.00 25.59 -13.42
C LYS A 7 -4.88 24.07 -13.43
N PHE A 8 -3.70 23.54 -13.08
CA PHE A 8 -3.46 22.09 -13.02
C PHE A 8 -4.38 21.38 -12.02
N LEU A 9 -4.54 21.94 -10.81
CA LEU A 9 -5.45 21.38 -9.81
C LEU A 9 -6.90 21.36 -10.30
N ARG A 10 -7.37 22.48 -10.90
CA ARG A 10 -8.69 22.56 -11.50
C ARG A 10 -8.90 21.53 -12.60
N SER A 11 -7.90 21.33 -13.48
CA SER A 11 -7.99 20.33 -14.56
C SER A 11 -8.13 18.90 -14.01
N ILE A 12 -7.41 18.54 -12.94
CA ILE A 12 -7.56 17.23 -12.28
C ILE A 12 -8.98 17.09 -11.72
N LEU A 13 -9.48 18.08 -10.98
CA LEU A 13 -10.80 18.02 -10.37
C LEU A 13 -11.92 17.95 -11.43
N ILE A 14 -11.80 18.72 -12.51
CA ILE A 14 -12.73 18.67 -13.65
C ILE A 14 -12.68 17.28 -14.30
N GLY A 15 -11.50 16.71 -14.51
CA GLY A 15 -11.33 15.36 -15.08
C GLY A 15 -11.98 14.27 -14.22
N ILE A 16 -11.77 14.32 -12.89
CA ILE A 16 -12.39 13.38 -11.95
C ILE A 16 -13.91 13.54 -11.98
N PHE A 17 -14.40 14.76 -11.93
CA PHE A 17 -15.85 15.06 -11.98
C PHE A 17 -16.48 14.59 -13.30
N ALA A 18 -15.84 14.86 -14.44
CA ALA A 18 -16.30 14.39 -15.74
C ALA A 18 -16.37 12.86 -15.81
N LEU A 19 -15.35 12.16 -15.29
CA LEU A 19 -15.32 10.70 -15.22
C LEU A 19 -16.50 10.17 -14.39
N LEU A 20 -16.74 10.72 -13.21
CA LEU A 20 -17.86 10.30 -12.35
C LEU A 20 -19.21 10.59 -13.00
N LEU A 21 -19.36 11.72 -13.72
CA LEU A 21 -20.56 12.00 -14.50
C LEU A 21 -20.78 10.97 -15.61
N ILE A 22 -19.73 10.63 -16.36
CA ILE A 22 -19.82 9.61 -17.41
C ILE A 22 -20.27 8.28 -16.80
N MET A 23 -19.65 7.86 -15.69
CA MET A 23 -20.02 6.62 -14.98
C MET A 23 -21.49 6.66 -14.53
N TYR A 24 -21.96 7.80 -14.01
CA TYR A 24 -23.35 7.98 -13.61
C TYR A 24 -24.32 7.83 -14.78
N PHE A 25 -24.04 8.47 -15.92
CA PHE A 25 -24.88 8.37 -17.11
C PHE A 25 -24.89 6.97 -17.69
N VAL A 26 -23.73 6.31 -17.75
CA VAL A 26 -23.63 4.92 -18.23
C VAL A 26 -24.44 3.98 -17.32
N ASP A 27 -24.35 4.15 -16.00
CA ASP A 27 -25.16 3.39 -15.06
C ASP A 27 -26.66 3.61 -15.30
N ARG A 28 -27.09 4.86 -15.49
CA ARG A 28 -28.48 5.18 -15.77
C ARG A 28 -28.98 4.60 -17.08
N MET A 29 -28.15 4.60 -18.13
CA MET A 29 -28.49 3.96 -19.40
C MET A 29 -28.64 2.43 -19.31
N ASN A 30 -27.93 1.80 -18.39
CA ASN A 30 -27.96 0.35 -18.16
C ASN A 30 -28.96 -0.09 -17.09
N GLY A 31 -29.93 0.75 -16.70
CA GLY A 31 -30.98 0.44 -15.77
C GLY A 31 -30.76 1.00 -14.36
N GLY A 32 -29.61 1.54 -14.06
CA GLY A 32 -29.26 2.21 -12.80
C GLY A 32 -29.06 1.25 -11.62
N GLY A 33 -28.45 1.78 -10.56
CA GLY A 33 -28.30 1.06 -9.27
C GLY A 33 -26.89 0.57 -8.97
N GLU A 34 -25.96 0.62 -9.93
CA GLU A 34 -24.59 0.16 -9.75
C GLU A 34 -23.56 1.29 -9.64
N PHE A 35 -23.99 2.54 -9.73
CA PHE A 35 -23.11 3.70 -9.68
C PHE A 35 -22.17 3.69 -8.46
N ILE A 36 -22.70 3.42 -7.27
CA ILE A 36 -21.90 3.38 -6.03
C ILE A 36 -20.87 2.25 -6.09
N PHE A 37 -21.26 1.10 -6.60
CA PHE A 37 -20.38 -0.07 -6.72
C PHE A 37 -19.15 0.22 -7.59
N TRP A 38 -19.32 0.91 -8.72
CA TRP A 38 -18.22 1.25 -9.62
C TRP A 38 -17.47 2.53 -9.23
N SER A 39 -18.18 3.53 -8.67
CA SER A 39 -17.57 4.82 -8.34
C SER A 39 -16.61 4.74 -7.15
N VAL A 40 -16.90 3.92 -6.13
CA VAL A 40 -16.06 3.87 -4.92
C VAL A 40 -14.66 3.28 -5.19
N PRO A 41 -14.49 2.13 -5.87
CA PRO A 41 -13.17 1.65 -6.27
C PRO A 41 -12.44 2.62 -7.19
N THR A 42 -13.17 3.30 -8.09
CA THR A 42 -12.59 4.30 -8.99
C THR A 42 -12.05 5.50 -8.22
N ILE A 43 -12.83 6.05 -7.27
CA ILE A 43 -12.38 7.15 -6.40
C ILE A 43 -11.18 6.71 -5.56
N PHE A 44 -11.18 5.50 -5.04
CA PHE A 44 -10.03 4.95 -4.31
C PHE A 44 -8.77 4.94 -5.20
N GLY A 45 -8.83 4.35 -6.38
CA GLY A 45 -7.69 4.31 -7.30
C GLY A 45 -7.19 5.71 -7.69
N LEU A 46 -8.10 6.63 -7.95
CA LEU A 46 -7.76 8.03 -8.24
C LEU A 46 -7.16 8.74 -7.01
N SER A 47 -7.65 8.46 -5.79
CA SER A 47 -7.12 9.07 -4.58
C SER A 47 -5.68 8.66 -4.30
N VAL A 48 -5.34 7.39 -4.46
CA VAL A 48 -3.97 6.89 -4.29
C VAL A 48 -2.98 7.66 -5.19
N VAL A 49 -3.38 7.98 -6.43
CA VAL A 49 -2.50 8.66 -7.38
C VAL A 49 -2.50 10.18 -7.17
N PHE A 50 -3.68 10.79 -7.05
CA PHE A 50 -3.80 12.24 -7.12
C PHE A 50 -3.82 12.94 -5.77
N LEU A 51 -4.27 12.28 -4.69
CA LEU A 51 -4.35 12.91 -3.37
C LEU A 51 -2.99 13.38 -2.84
N PRO A 52 -1.88 12.62 -2.97
CA PRO A 52 -0.56 13.11 -2.57
C PRO A 52 -0.13 14.38 -3.31
N ILE A 53 -0.52 14.51 -4.59
CA ILE A 53 -0.22 15.69 -5.42
C ILE A 53 -1.08 16.87 -5.00
N ILE A 54 -2.37 16.64 -4.78
CA ILE A 54 -3.35 17.64 -4.40
C ILE A 54 -3.03 18.21 -3.02
N ILE A 55 -2.82 17.36 -2.02
CA ILE A 55 -2.63 17.77 -0.63
C ILE A 55 -1.34 18.56 -0.42
N ARG A 56 -0.30 18.32 -1.27
CA ARG A 56 0.92 19.12 -1.26
C ARG A 56 0.66 20.58 -1.67
N LYS A 57 -0.33 20.82 -2.54
CA LYS A 57 -0.66 22.14 -3.07
C LYS A 57 -1.67 22.90 -2.23
N ILE A 58 -2.44 22.21 -1.40
CA ILE A 58 -3.42 22.83 -0.50
C ILE A 58 -2.70 23.41 0.71
N LYS A 59 -3.07 24.65 1.08
CA LYS A 59 -2.65 25.27 2.34
C LYS A 59 -3.53 24.70 3.46
N LEU A 60 -2.97 23.78 4.24
CA LEU A 60 -3.62 23.32 5.46
C LEU A 60 -3.31 24.24 6.65
N PRO A 61 -4.15 24.24 7.69
CA PRO A 61 -3.82 24.88 8.96
C PRO A 61 -2.45 24.46 9.47
N VAL A 62 -1.74 25.34 10.17
CA VAL A 62 -0.36 25.10 10.65
C VAL A 62 -0.23 23.78 11.39
N ALA A 63 -1.20 23.44 12.24
CA ALA A 63 -1.23 22.17 12.99
C ALA A 63 -1.28 20.89 12.11
N LEU A 64 -1.73 20.99 10.86
CA LEU A 64 -1.89 19.88 9.94
C LEU A 64 -0.88 19.91 8.78
N SER A 65 -0.14 21.01 8.62
CA SER A 65 0.78 21.21 7.49
C SER A 65 1.84 20.12 7.42
N ASP A 66 2.38 19.70 8.56
CA ASP A 66 3.40 18.67 8.67
C ASP A 66 2.85 17.24 8.63
N LYS A 67 1.53 17.10 8.73
CA LYS A 67 0.84 15.80 8.77
C LYS A 67 0.23 15.40 7.43
N LYS A 68 0.50 16.11 6.34
CA LYS A 68 -0.09 15.86 5.01
C LYS A 68 0.05 14.42 4.55
N ALA A 69 1.24 13.83 4.69
CA ALA A 69 1.46 12.44 4.31
C ALA A 69 0.68 11.45 5.19
N LEU A 70 0.56 11.73 6.49
CA LEU A 70 -0.25 10.92 7.41
C LEU A 70 -1.73 10.98 7.05
N ILE A 71 -2.24 12.17 6.72
CA ILE A 71 -3.63 12.36 6.28
C ILE A 71 -3.90 11.56 5.01
N THR A 72 -2.98 11.59 4.04
CA THR A 72 -3.10 10.79 2.81
C THR A 72 -3.16 9.30 3.14
N MET A 73 -2.26 8.79 3.97
CA MET A 73 -2.23 7.38 4.36
C MET A 73 -3.51 6.93 5.06
N ILE A 74 -4.03 7.74 5.99
CA ILE A 74 -5.31 7.46 6.67
C ILE A 74 -6.45 7.43 5.65
N TRP A 75 -6.52 8.43 4.77
CA TRP A 75 -7.54 8.52 3.73
C TRP A 75 -7.55 7.29 2.83
N ASP A 76 -6.39 6.92 2.27
CA ASP A 76 -6.27 5.79 1.36
C ASP A 76 -6.61 4.46 2.07
N THR A 77 -6.21 4.32 3.34
CA THR A 77 -6.59 3.16 4.16
C THR A 77 -8.10 3.07 4.37
N MET A 78 -8.77 4.19 4.70
CA MET A 78 -10.23 4.22 4.87
C MET A 78 -10.96 3.84 3.57
N TRP A 79 -10.54 4.40 2.43
CA TRP A 79 -11.14 4.09 1.13
C TRP A 79 -10.91 2.66 0.69
N LEU A 80 -9.76 2.06 1.02
CA LEU A 80 -9.50 0.64 0.77
C LEU A 80 -10.54 -0.24 1.49
N TYR A 81 -10.73 -0.02 2.79
CA TYR A 81 -11.71 -0.80 3.56
C TYR A 81 -13.15 -0.56 3.10
N LEU A 82 -13.50 0.68 2.76
CA LEU A 82 -14.80 1.01 2.19
C LEU A 82 -15.03 0.29 0.85
N THR A 83 -14.00 0.23 0.00
CA THR A 83 -14.05 -0.50 -1.27
C THR A 83 -14.32 -1.98 -1.07
N ILE A 84 -13.58 -2.63 -0.16
CA ILE A 84 -13.77 -4.05 0.17
C ILE A 84 -15.19 -4.29 0.70
N TYR A 85 -15.64 -3.45 1.63
CA TYR A 85 -16.99 -3.54 2.18
C TYR A 85 -18.07 -3.49 1.08
N ILE A 86 -17.98 -2.50 0.18
CA ILE A 86 -18.98 -2.32 -0.89
C ILE A 86 -18.99 -3.51 -1.86
N ILE A 87 -17.79 -3.99 -2.27
CA ILE A 87 -17.67 -5.11 -3.19
C ILE A 87 -18.26 -6.39 -2.55
N CYS A 88 -17.86 -6.72 -1.34
CA CYS A 88 -18.29 -7.94 -0.68
C CYS A 88 -19.77 -7.89 -0.25
N ASN A 89 -20.25 -6.72 0.19
CA ASN A 89 -21.66 -6.55 0.55
C ASN A 89 -22.59 -6.70 -0.66
N ARG A 90 -22.15 -6.23 -1.84
CA ARG A 90 -22.92 -6.38 -3.09
C ARG A 90 -22.98 -7.84 -3.55
N SER A 91 -21.90 -8.59 -3.39
CA SER A 91 -21.86 -10.01 -3.74
C SER A 91 -22.53 -10.92 -2.72
N GLY A 92 -22.91 -10.41 -1.54
CA GLY A 92 -23.42 -11.21 -0.43
C GLY A 92 -22.38 -12.14 0.20
N ASP A 93 -21.11 -11.98 -0.14
CA ASP A 93 -20.02 -12.84 0.32
C ASP A 93 -19.45 -12.36 1.66
N VAL A 94 -20.05 -12.84 2.73
CA VAL A 94 -19.61 -12.54 4.11
C VAL A 94 -18.23 -13.15 4.40
N GLY A 95 -17.95 -14.34 3.86
CA GLY A 95 -16.66 -15.01 4.00
C GLY A 95 -15.54 -14.24 3.31
N GLY A 96 -15.78 -13.83 2.09
CA GLY A 96 -14.85 -12.97 1.32
C GLY A 96 -14.64 -11.61 1.96
N MET A 97 -15.67 -11.02 2.58
CA MET A 97 -15.53 -9.76 3.33
C MET A 97 -14.55 -9.92 4.50
N ARG A 98 -14.72 -10.97 5.31
CA ARG A 98 -13.82 -11.26 6.44
C ARG A 98 -12.38 -11.49 5.96
N ALA A 99 -12.20 -12.34 4.95
CA ALA A 99 -10.89 -12.62 4.37
C ALA A 99 -10.26 -11.35 3.77
N GLY A 100 -11.04 -10.56 3.03
CA GLY A 100 -10.60 -9.31 2.44
C GLY A 100 -10.12 -8.29 3.47
N PHE A 101 -10.83 -8.13 4.59
CA PHE A 101 -10.40 -7.27 5.69
C PHE A 101 -9.12 -7.76 6.35
N ILE A 102 -8.99 -9.07 6.61
CA ILE A 102 -7.79 -9.64 7.22
C ILE A 102 -6.59 -9.45 6.29
N VAL A 103 -6.69 -9.86 5.03
CA VAL A 103 -5.60 -9.72 4.04
C VAL A 103 -5.20 -8.26 3.89
N SER A 104 -6.17 -7.35 3.77
CA SER A 104 -5.89 -5.92 3.65
C SER A 104 -5.23 -5.35 4.92
N ALA A 105 -5.66 -5.78 6.12
CA ALA A 105 -5.04 -5.36 7.38
C ALA A 105 -3.58 -5.80 7.45
N VAL A 106 -3.31 -7.06 7.10
CA VAL A 106 -1.96 -7.61 7.03
C VAL A 106 -1.13 -6.82 6.02
N MET A 107 -1.58 -6.64 4.78
CA MET A 107 -0.84 -5.92 3.75
C MET A 107 -0.61 -4.45 4.12
N MET A 108 -1.63 -3.75 4.60
CA MET A 108 -1.52 -2.35 5.01
C MET A 108 -0.64 -2.14 6.22
N SER A 109 -0.52 -3.11 7.15
CA SER A 109 0.38 -2.97 8.28
C SER A 109 1.85 -2.87 7.84
N GLY A 110 2.27 -3.64 6.83
CA GLY A 110 3.61 -3.49 6.23
C GLY A 110 3.83 -2.11 5.62
N VAL A 111 2.85 -1.62 4.85
CA VAL A 111 2.90 -0.27 4.26
C VAL A 111 2.98 0.80 5.35
N TRP A 112 2.19 0.67 6.43
CA TRP A 112 2.23 1.59 7.57
C TRP A 112 3.58 1.55 8.30
N ILE A 113 4.17 0.38 8.54
CA ILE A 113 5.49 0.26 9.18
C ILE A 113 6.55 0.97 8.34
N VAL A 114 6.58 0.72 7.03
CA VAL A 114 7.51 1.39 6.10
C VAL A 114 7.30 2.91 6.11
N PHE A 115 6.05 3.36 6.04
CA PHE A 115 5.71 4.78 6.13
C PHE A 115 6.24 5.43 7.42
N LEU A 116 6.02 4.77 8.57
CA LEU A 116 6.48 5.27 9.87
C LEU A 116 8.01 5.34 9.94
N ILE A 117 8.72 4.34 9.41
CA ILE A 117 10.19 4.34 9.34
C ILE A 117 10.66 5.51 8.47
N ILE A 118 10.12 5.67 7.27
CA ILE A 118 10.53 6.75 6.36
C ILE A 118 10.27 8.11 6.98
N ARG A 119 9.14 8.29 7.63
CA ARG A 119 8.68 9.59 8.13
C ARG A 119 9.29 9.99 9.46
N TYR A 120 9.37 9.07 10.42
CA TYR A 120 9.68 9.39 11.80
C TYR A 120 11.05 8.92 12.28
N LEU A 121 11.67 7.94 11.63
CA LEU A 121 13.00 7.50 12.02
C LEU A 121 14.04 8.57 11.68
N LYS A 122 14.64 9.16 12.73
CA LYS A 122 15.67 10.20 12.61
C LYS A 122 17.05 9.57 12.44
N THR A 123 17.38 9.19 11.19
CA THR A 123 18.70 8.64 10.83
C THR A 123 19.06 9.07 9.42
N ASN A 124 20.30 8.79 9.00
CA ASN A 124 20.70 9.12 7.63
C ASN A 124 19.93 8.27 6.60
N GLY A 125 19.85 8.78 5.35
CA GLY A 125 19.05 8.16 4.29
C GLY A 125 19.47 6.73 3.96
N TRP A 126 20.76 6.40 4.05
CA TRP A 126 21.26 5.05 3.77
C TRP A 126 20.86 4.04 4.83
N ILE A 127 21.01 4.37 6.12
CA ILE A 127 20.55 3.51 7.22
C ILE A 127 19.04 3.31 7.13
N LYS A 128 18.30 4.39 6.86
CA LYS A 128 16.85 4.32 6.68
C LYS A 128 16.47 3.40 5.52
N ALA A 129 17.13 3.51 4.38
CA ALA A 129 16.92 2.63 3.24
C ALA A 129 17.20 1.17 3.60
N GLY A 130 18.28 0.88 4.33
CA GLY A 130 18.60 -0.46 4.79
C GLY A 130 17.50 -1.05 5.70
N ILE A 131 17.03 -0.28 6.68
CA ILE A 131 15.94 -0.73 7.57
C ILE A 131 14.66 -0.99 6.79
N VAL A 132 14.29 -0.09 5.86
CA VAL A 132 13.11 -0.28 5.00
C VAL A 132 13.25 -1.54 4.16
N THR A 133 14.41 -1.78 3.56
CA THR A 133 14.67 -2.99 2.75
C THR A 133 14.55 -4.25 3.59
N ALA A 134 15.12 -4.29 4.80
CA ALA A 134 14.99 -5.42 5.71
C ALA A 134 13.53 -5.70 6.07
N VAL A 135 12.81 -4.66 6.52
CA VAL A 135 11.40 -4.78 6.92
C VAL A 135 10.54 -5.24 5.76
N THR A 136 10.74 -4.68 4.55
CA THR A 136 9.99 -5.09 3.35
C THR A 136 10.29 -6.53 2.96
N GLY A 137 11.54 -6.97 3.02
CA GLY A 137 11.93 -8.35 2.73
C GLY A 137 11.30 -9.35 3.70
N ILE A 138 11.39 -9.09 5.00
CA ILE A 138 10.76 -9.91 6.04
C ILE A 138 9.24 -9.93 5.86
N TRP A 139 8.65 -8.76 5.65
CA TRP A 139 7.21 -8.64 5.45
C TRP A 139 6.74 -9.44 4.24
N PHE A 140 7.42 -9.29 3.10
CA PHE A 140 7.09 -10.03 1.88
C PHE A 140 7.16 -11.56 2.08
N ALA A 141 8.15 -12.04 2.82
CA ALA A 141 8.33 -13.46 3.07
C ALA A 141 7.26 -14.07 3.97
N PHE A 142 6.75 -13.31 4.95
CA PHE A 142 5.84 -13.84 5.99
C PHE A 142 4.40 -13.33 5.91
N ALA A 143 4.11 -12.29 5.11
CA ALA A 143 2.76 -11.72 5.04
C ALA A 143 1.70 -12.74 4.62
N ASN A 144 2.02 -13.63 3.68
CA ASN A 144 1.14 -14.71 3.26
C ASN A 144 0.83 -15.67 4.43
N ASP A 145 1.85 -16.08 5.19
CA ASP A 145 1.67 -17.01 6.31
C ASP A 145 0.80 -16.39 7.41
N VAL A 146 0.98 -15.08 7.65
CA VAL A 146 0.12 -14.32 8.58
C VAL A 146 -1.31 -14.25 8.06
N CYS A 147 -1.53 -14.03 6.75
CA CYS A 147 -2.86 -14.06 6.16
C CYS A 147 -3.51 -15.43 6.35
N VAL A 148 -2.82 -16.51 5.98
CA VAL A 148 -3.31 -17.89 6.10
C VAL A 148 -3.61 -18.26 7.56
N PHE A 149 -2.76 -17.85 8.50
CA PHE A 149 -3.00 -18.06 9.93
C PHE A 149 -4.32 -17.44 10.39
N PHE A 150 -4.60 -16.18 9.99
CA PHE A 150 -5.83 -15.51 10.42
C PHE A 150 -7.08 -15.94 9.64
N THR A 151 -6.94 -16.37 8.38
CA THR A 151 -8.08 -16.80 7.56
C THR A 151 -8.44 -18.27 7.76
N GLU A 152 -7.44 -19.15 7.81
CA GLU A 152 -7.59 -20.60 7.80
C GLU A 152 -7.18 -21.28 9.12
N GLN A 153 -6.65 -20.51 10.08
CA GLN A 153 -6.10 -21.00 11.36
C GLN A 153 -4.98 -22.06 11.22
N LYS A 154 -4.34 -22.13 10.06
CA LYS A 154 -3.22 -23.04 9.81
C LYS A 154 -1.92 -22.41 10.31
N LYS A 155 -1.15 -23.18 11.11
CA LYS A 155 0.15 -22.77 11.66
C LYS A 155 1.31 -23.33 10.84
N GLN A 156 1.33 -23.02 9.54
CA GLN A 156 2.36 -23.55 8.65
C GLN A 156 3.11 -22.39 8.00
N LEU A 157 4.46 -22.44 8.10
CA LEU A 157 5.29 -21.41 7.49
C LEU A 157 5.68 -21.84 6.07
N THR A 158 5.42 -21.00 5.09
CA THR A 158 5.75 -21.26 3.68
C THR A 158 7.24 -21.54 3.52
N ILE A 159 8.10 -20.85 4.28
CA ILE A 159 9.55 -21.02 4.23
C ILE A 159 10.02 -22.43 4.63
N SER A 160 9.19 -23.21 5.33
CA SER A 160 9.52 -24.62 5.68
C SER A 160 9.50 -25.57 4.48
N PHE A 161 8.97 -25.12 3.34
CA PHE A 161 8.90 -25.89 2.09
C PHE A 161 9.98 -25.50 1.07
N VAL A 162 11.02 -24.79 1.50
CA VAL A 162 12.12 -24.40 0.60
C VAL A 162 12.81 -25.65 0.06
N ASP A 163 12.71 -25.83 -1.24
CA ASP A 163 13.41 -26.86 -2.00
C ASP A 163 13.80 -26.28 -3.37
N PHE A 164 15.05 -25.87 -3.51
CA PHE A 164 15.56 -25.29 -4.75
C PHE A 164 15.73 -26.31 -5.89
N SER A 165 15.52 -27.59 -5.64
CA SER A 165 15.49 -28.60 -6.69
C SER A 165 14.10 -28.78 -7.31
N ASP A 166 13.04 -28.37 -6.59
CA ASP A 166 11.65 -28.46 -7.03
C ASP A 166 11.10 -27.08 -7.40
N TRP A 167 10.95 -26.85 -8.71
CA TRP A 167 10.35 -25.66 -9.30
C TRP A 167 9.01 -25.93 -10.01
N GLU A 168 8.46 -27.15 -9.85
CA GLU A 168 7.16 -27.53 -10.41
C GLU A 168 6.05 -27.42 -9.38
N ASN A 169 6.34 -27.75 -8.12
CA ASN A 169 5.40 -27.64 -7.02
C ASN A 169 5.20 -26.18 -6.60
N VAL A 170 3.99 -25.66 -6.77
CA VAL A 170 3.63 -24.25 -6.45
C VAL A 170 4.04 -23.85 -5.01
N THR A 171 3.94 -24.77 -4.05
CA THR A 171 4.30 -24.49 -2.65
C THR A 171 5.82 -24.30 -2.52
N CYS A 172 6.61 -25.17 -3.15
CA CYS A 172 8.07 -25.06 -3.16
C CYS A 172 8.52 -23.80 -3.93
N VAL A 173 7.91 -23.51 -5.08
CA VAL A 173 8.19 -22.29 -5.87
C VAL A 173 7.98 -21.03 -5.03
N ASN A 174 6.84 -20.91 -4.33
CA ASN A 174 6.58 -19.77 -3.46
C ASN A 174 7.61 -19.67 -2.33
N ALA A 175 7.94 -20.80 -1.68
CA ALA A 175 8.92 -20.86 -0.61
C ALA A 175 10.33 -20.45 -1.11
N ASN A 176 10.74 -20.95 -2.27
CA ASN A 176 12.00 -20.60 -2.92
C ASN A 176 12.10 -19.12 -3.23
N ILE A 177 11.03 -18.52 -3.81
CA ILE A 177 10.97 -17.09 -4.10
C ILE A 177 11.07 -16.27 -2.81
N TYR A 178 10.34 -16.63 -1.76
CA TYR A 178 10.40 -15.92 -0.47
C TYR A 178 11.78 -15.99 0.16
N MET A 179 12.45 -17.16 0.09
CA MET A 179 13.81 -17.30 0.58
C MET A 179 14.80 -16.44 -0.23
N ILE A 180 14.70 -16.43 -1.56
CA ILE A 180 15.54 -15.59 -2.42
C ILE A 180 15.35 -14.11 -2.07
N VAL A 181 14.12 -13.65 -1.93
CA VAL A 181 13.82 -12.27 -1.55
C VAL A 181 14.38 -11.92 -0.17
N LEU A 182 14.30 -12.83 0.81
CA LEU A 182 14.90 -12.65 2.13
C LEU A 182 16.42 -12.52 2.05
N ILE A 183 17.08 -13.39 1.30
CA ILE A 183 18.56 -13.37 1.15
C ILE A 183 19.00 -12.08 0.47
N ILE A 184 18.41 -11.74 -0.69
CA ILE A 184 18.76 -10.53 -1.44
C ILE A 184 18.45 -9.29 -0.61
N GLY A 185 17.28 -9.25 0.02
CA GLY A 185 16.86 -8.15 0.88
C GLY A 185 17.78 -7.95 2.07
N SER A 186 18.24 -9.03 2.70
CA SER A 186 19.17 -8.99 3.83
C SER A 186 20.55 -8.47 3.40
N ILE A 187 21.08 -8.95 2.28
CA ILE A 187 22.36 -8.48 1.73
C ILE A 187 22.26 -7.00 1.37
N ALA A 188 21.24 -6.59 0.64
CA ALA A 188 21.03 -5.19 0.25
C ALA A 188 20.86 -4.28 1.47
N SER A 189 20.09 -4.72 2.48
CA SER A 189 19.93 -4.02 3.75
C SER A 189 21.26 -3.81 4.46
N ALA A 190 22.06 -4.87 4.60
CA ALA A 190 23.38 -4.80 5.23
C ALA A 190 24.30 -3.80 4.50
N LEU A 191 24.35 -3.84 3.16
CA LEU A 191 25.15 -2.93 2.35
C LEU A 191 24.72 -1.46 2.55
N PHE A 192 23.42 -1.18 2.57
CA PHE A 192 22.91 0.16 2.83
C PHE A 192 23.26 0.65 4.24
N ILE A 193 23.13 -0.19 5.26
CA ILE A 193 23.44 0.15 6.64
C ILE A 193 24.95 0.43 6.77
N ILE A 194 25.82 -0.45 6.23
CA ILE A 194 27.28 -0.27 6.26
C ILE A 194 27.66 1.06 5.59
N LYS A 195 27.13 1.32 4.38
CA LYS A 195 27.37 2.60 3.68
C LYS A 195 26.92 3.81 4.51
N GLY A 196 25.77 3.68 5.19
CA GLY A 196 25.26 4.73 6.07
C GLY A 196 26.15 4.99 7.29
N CYS A 197 26.69 3.93 7.89
CA CYS A 197 27.62 4.03 9.02
C CYS A 197 28.94 4.63 8.61
N LEU A 198 29.52 4.22 7.48
CA LEU A 198 30.76 4.78 6.94
C LEU A 198 30.63 6.28 6.65
N LYS A 199 29.54 6.68 5.97
CA LYS A 199 29.28 8.09 5.69
C LYS A 199 29.21 8.93 6.97
N ARG A 200 28.53 8.43 8.01
CA ARG A 200 28.42 9.13 9.31
C ARG A 200 29.78 9.29 10.02
N LYS A 201 30.72 8.37 9.79
CA LYS A 201 32.08 8.45 10.35
C LYS A 201 32.92 9.54 9.69
N HIS A 202 32.71 9.81 8.41
CA HIS A 202 33.43 10.85 7.66
C HIS A 202 32.88 12.27 7.90
N GLU A 203 31.65 12.39 8.40
CA GLU A 203 31.01 13.69 8.68
C GLU A 203 31.22 14.18 10.12
N LYS A 204 31.91 13.40 10.97
CA LYS A 204 32.35 13.77 12.33
C LYS A 204 33.83 14.13 12.32
#